data_f2648ffc259faf73ab3357bbdbd0b0e4
#
_entry.id   f2648ffc259faf73ab3357bbdbd0b0e4
#
_cell.length_a   1.000
_cell.length_b   1.000
_cell.length_c   1.000
_cell.angle_alpha   90.00
_cell.angle_beta   90.00
_cell.angle_gamma   90.00
#
_symmetry.space_group_name_H-M   'P 1'
#
loop_
_entity.id
_entity.type
_entity.pdbx_description
1 polymer ?
#
loop_
_entity_poly.entity_id
_entity_poly.type
_entity_poly.pdbx_seq_one_letter_code
_entity_poly.pdbx_strand_id
1 'polypeptide(L)'
;MKKALNTKYSDDFSGMNKDQIIELLSKRLSDAEVEKKRLVDENVKLKIENADLLEKLAVRNAIIKKMGIERMLDTSDNANNHSDAKKSSSRFSVKDKIKGGNPGRKVGSKNMDGTDFEALSKENEVIMNDILEQYLKEHPGSKLVSFGEPDVSYVIEHIKATFKVHKVVTPKYRTKDGKIVQAPAVSVINHCYMSAGSLAYFIAAKYSLGIPVYRMKYLLEEQNIRFSRGTIYHWLSKSAQLLEPVWEAMKNKLSDGTFSLLNIDETRLRVMEECSKSREQCYMYLYSGDNEDKHLRFFDYTGSRESTNVKEYLEGFSGTVVVDGYKGYDSLESDNISLQRCQVHARRKFTDITKVMNEKERQDSEANKVVELLDVLFEKEASFKEKKLSKEEIVKERSSKEYIDAVNAIKEKIEWLDKQELDEQLRKAVNYYKNGGERFWTYLNDGASEMHNNAAERVAKSFATLRKSFLFCRTRKSSKECATLMTLVKSAEACEIYPDMYIEWCLNELKEGKKGEELLPWSEACQSFRIEK
;
A
#
# COMPACT_ATOMS: atom_id res chain seq x y z
N MET A 1 -26.76 26.87 12.43
CA MET A 1 -27.96 27.00 11.59
C MET A 1 -28.72 28.34 11.78
N LYS A 2 -29.09 28.81 12.98
CA LYS A 2 -29.78 30.11 13.16
C LYS A 2 -29.01 31.33 12.64
N LYS A 3 -27.69 31.38 12.69
CA LYS A 3 -26.89 32.52 12.16
C LYS A 3 -26.73 32.50 10.64
N ALA A 4 -26.74 31.34 9.98
CA ALA A 4 -26.63 31.23 8.51
C ALA A 4 -27.96 31.51 7.79
N LEU A 5 -29.09 31.24 8.44
CA LEU A 5 -30.41 31.56 7.90
C LEU A 5 -30.71 33.06 7.93
N ASN A 6 -30.18 33.81 8.90
CA ASN A 6 -30.44 35.24 9.00
C ASN A 6 -29.66 36.12 8.03
N THR A 7 -28.55 35.63 7.45
CA THR A 7 -27.72 36.43 6.52
C THR A 7 -28.13 36.30 5.05
N LYS A 8 -28.88 35.27 4.68
CA LYS A 8 -29.27 35.03 3.28
C LYS A 8 -30.64 35.64 2.90
N TYR A 9 -31.38 36.15 3.88
CA TYR A 9 -32.78 36.64 3.66
C TYR A 9 -33.00 38.10 4.05
N SER A 10 -32.02 38.81 4.58
CA SER A 10 -32.19 40.22 5.02
C SER A 10 -32.11 41.22 3.88
N ASP A 11 -31.51 40.88 2.74
CA ASP A 11 -31.29 41.84 1.63
C ASP A 11 -32.37 41.78 0.54
N ASP A 12 -33.22 40.76 0.54
CA ASP A 12 -34.23 40.54 -0.51
C ASP A 12 -35.48 41.43 -0.39
N PHE A 13 -35.69 42.09 0.72
CA PHE A 13 -36.89 42.87 0.98
C PHE A 13 -36.66 44.40 1.02
N SER A 14 -35.43 44.84 0.86
CA SER A 14 -35.06 46.27 0.89
C SER A 14 -35.59 46.95 -0.38
N GLY A 15 -36.58 47.82 -0.21
CA GLY A 15 -37.21 48.57 -1.29
C GLY A 15 -38.53 48.02 -1.82
N MET A 16 -39.05 46.90 -1.29
CA MET A 16 -40.32 46.31 -1.66
C MET A 16 -41.48 46.83 -0.81
N ASN A 17 -42.63 47.05 -1.40
CA ASN A 17 -43.84 47.32 -0.65
C ASN A 17 -44.45 46.00 -0.09
N LYS A 18 -45.41 46.13 0.83
CA LYS A 18 -46.02 45.01 1.58
C LYS A 18 -46.64 43.93 0.65
N ASP A 19 -47.26 44.36 -0.43
CA ASP A 19 -47.93 43.46 -1.37
C ASP A 19 -46.90 42.67 -2.20
N GLN A 20 -45.81 43.28 -2.63
CA GLN A 20 -44.70 42.65 -3.33
C GLN A 20 -43.97 41.62 -2.44
N ILE A 21 -43.86 41.90 -1.14
CA ILE A 21 -43.28 40.95 -0.18
C ILE A 21 -44.20 39.74 0.01
N ILE A 22 -45.53 39.93 0.08
CA ILE A 22 -46.51 38.87 0.20
C ILE A 22 -46.48 37.99 -1.05
N GLU A 23 -46.42 38.56 -2.23
CA GLU A 23 -46.37 37.84 -3.50
C GLU A 23 -45.11 36.98 -3.61
N LEU A 24 -43.93 37.54 -3.25
CA LEU A 24 -42.66 36.82 -3.26
C LEU A 24 -42.66 35.67 -2.24
N LEU A 25 -43.18 35.89 -1.03
CA LEU A 25 -43.26 34.84 -0.02
C LEU A 25 -44.22 33.74 -0.42
N SER A 26 -45.36 34.08 -1.04
CA SER A 26 -46.33 33.10 -1.57
C SER A 26 -45.71 32.25 -2.67
N LYS A 27 -44.95 32.84 -3.57
CA LYS A 27 -44.24 32.12 -4.62
C LYS A 27 -43.18 31.16 -4.02
N ARG A 28 -42.38 31.64 -3.08
CA ARG A 28 -41.37 30.82 -2.39
C ARG A 28 -41.98 29.65 -1.61
N LEU A 29 -43.16 29.88 -0.99
CA LEU A 29 -43.87 28.82 -0.29
C LEU A 29 -44.34 27.74 -1.28
N SER A 30 -44.88 28.15 -2.42
CA SER A 30 -45.30 27.23 -3.48
C SER A 30 -44.12 26.41 -4.03
N ASP A 31 -43.00 27.06 -4.31
CA ASP A 31 -41.75 26.39 -4.78
C ASP A 31 -41.23 25.38 -3.74
N ALA A 32 -41.24 25.75 -2.46
CA ALA A 32 -40.85 24.87 -1.35
C ALA A 32 -41.80 23.67 -1.17
N GLU A 33 -43.11 23.86 -1.40
CA GLU A 33 -44.08 22.74 -1.38
C GLU A 33 -43.86 21.76 -2.53
N VAL A 34 -43.54 22.25 -3.73
CA VAL A 34 -43.20 21.41 -4.88
C VAL A 34 -41.94 20.60 -4.62
N GLU A 35 -40.90 21.24 -4.10
CA GLU A 35 -39.63 20.56 -3.79
C GLU A 35 -39.81 19.54 -2.66
N LYS A 36 -40.58 19.88 -1.61
CA LYS A 36 -40.95 18.93 -0.56
C LYS A 36 -41.65 17.70 -1.11
N LYS A 37 -42.55 17.87 -2.04
CA LYS A 37 -43.25 16.75 -2.68
C LYS A 37 -42.30 15.88 -3.48
N ARG A 38 -41.37 16.49 -4.25
CA ARG A 38 -40.33 15.78 -4.99
C ARG A 38 -39.43 14.93 -4.06
N LEU A 39 -39.00 15.50 -2.95
CA LEU A 39 -38.14 14.81 -1.96
C LEU A 39 -38.90 13.67 -1.25
N VAL A 40 -40.21 13.82 -1.01
CA VAL A 40 -41.05 12.73 -0.48
C VAL A 40 -41.14 11.57 -1.46
N ASP A 41 -41.40 11.86 -2.75
CA ASP A 41 -41.50 10.84 -3.79
C ASP A 41 -40.14 10.09 -3.98
N GLU A 42 -39.03 10.81 -3.92
CA GLU A 42 -37.67 10.23 -3.99
C GLU A 42 -37.37 9.34 -2.76
N ASN A 43 -37.78 9.77 -1.56
CA ASN A 43 -37.64 8.97 -0.35
C ASN A 43 -38.51 7.69 -0.39
N VAL A 44 -39.71 7.74 -0.95
CA VAL A 44 -40.52 6.55 -1.16
C VAL A 44 -39.86 5.59 -2.13
N LYS A 45 -39.28 6.10 -3.22
CA LYS A 45 -38.54 5.28 -4.19
C LYS A 45 -37.34 4.59 -3.54
N LEU A 46 -36.52 5.31 -2.76
CA LEU A 46 -35.39 4.76 -2.03
C LEU A 46 -35.80 3.72 -0.98
N LYS A 47 -36.93 3.91 -0.31
CA LYS A 47 -37.48 2.92 0.64
C LYS A 47 -37.88 1.61 -0.06
N ILE A 48 -38.44 1.69 -1.26
CA ILE A 48 -38.80 0.51 -2.07
C ILE A 48 -37.51 -0.23 -2.52
N GLU A 49 -36.52 0.50 -3.00
CA GLU A 49 -35.21 -0.08 -3.37
C GLU A 49 -34.53 -0.76 -2.19
N ASN A 50 -34.56 -0.15 -1.01
CA ASN A 50 -34.02 -0.73 0.20
C ASN A 50 -34.75 -2.00 0.65
N ALA A 51 -36.07 -2.05 0.52
CA ALA A 51 -36.88 -3.23 0.81
C ALA A 51 -36.53 -4.40 -0.13
N ASP A 52 -36.37 -4.14 -1.43
CA ASP A 52 -35.92 -5.13 -2.43
C ASP A 52 -34.49 -5.66 -2.11
N LEU A 53 -33.60 -4.78 -1.69
CA LEU A 53 -32.25 -5.17 -1.27
C LEU A 53 -32.25 -6.05 -0.02
N LEU A 54 -33.11 -5.76 0.95
CA LEU A 54 -33.26 -6.57 2.18
C LEU A 54 -33.84 -7.96 1.87
N GLU A 55 -34.82 -8.05 0.95
CA GLU A 55 -35.35 -9.34 0.49
C GLU A 55 -34.28 -10.17 -0.22
N LYS A 56 -33.49 -9.56 -1.10
CA LYS A 56 -32.36 -10.22 -1.76
C LYS A 56 -31.31 -10.70 -0.76
N LEU A 57 -31.06 -9.94 0.30
CA LEU A 57 -30.16 -10.31 1.39
C LEU A 57 -30.69 -11.53 2.17
N ALA A 58 -32.00 -11.55 2.45
CA ALA A 58 -32.64 -12.67 3.14
C ALA A 58 -32.58 -13.97 2.31
N VAL A 59 -32.83 -13.88 1.00
CA VAL A 59 -32.68 -15.02 0.07
C VAL A 59 -31.24 -15.51 0.03
N ARG A 60 -30.27 -14.60 -0.01
CA ARG A 60 -28.83 -14.95 0.02
C ARG A 60 -28.47 -15.68 1.31
N ASN A 61 -28.91 -15.19 2.46
CA ASN A 61 -28.64 -15.81 3.76
C ASN A 61 -29.28 -17.21 3.86
N ALA A 62 -30.47 -17.40 3.29
CA ALA A 62 -31.11 -18.71 3.20
C ALA A 62 -30.32 -19.69 2.31
N ILE A 63 -29.72 -19.20 1.20
CA ILE A 63 -28.86 -20.00 0.33
C ILE A 63 -27.55 -20.40 1.05
N ILE A 64 -26.92 -19.47 1.77
CA ILE A 64 -25.71 -19.73 2.57
C ILE A 64 -25.98 -20.79 3.63
N LYS A 65 -27.12 -20.71 4.30
CA LYS A 65 -27.57 -21.68 5.29
C LYS A 65 -27.81 -23.08 4.69
N LYS A 66 -28.39 -23.14 3.49
CA LYS A 66 -28.61 -24.38 2.73
C LYS A 66 -27.29 -25.01 2.22
N MET A 67 -26.27 -24.22 1.92
CA MET A 67 -24.98 -24.70 1.43
C MET A 67 -24.07 -25.22 2.54
N GLY A 68 -24.46 -25.20 3.81
CA GLY A 68 -23.70 -25.77 4.94
C GLY A 68 -22.45 -24.98 5.31
N ILE A 69 -22.30 -23.74 4.85
CA ILE A 69 -21.13 -22.88 5.14
C ILE A 69 -21.11 -22.46 6.63
N GLU A 70 -22.27 -22.40 7.29
CA GLU A 70 -22.34 -22.20 8.75
C GLU A 70 -21.59 -23.31 9.54
N ARG A 71 -21.56 -24.55 9.05
CA ARG A 71 -20.79 -25.63 9.69
C ARG A 71 -19.27 -25.44 9.62
N MET A 72 -18.75 -24.66 8.70
CA MET A 72 -17.32 -24.34 8.61
C MET A 72 -16.90 -23.22 9.56
N LEU A 73 -17.82 -22.35 9.96
CA LEU A 73 -17.55 -21.29 10.94
C LEU A 73 -17.64 -21.83 12.38
N ASP A 74 -18.61 -22.73 12.65
CA ASP A 74 -18.75 -23.40 13.97
C ASP A 74 -17.65 -24.41 14.26
N THR A 75 -16.98 -24.97 13.25
CA THR A 75 -15.85 -25.91 13.47
C THR A 75 -14.53 -25.21 13.79
N SER A 76 -14.41 -23.89 13.59
CA SER A 76 -13.23 -23.13 13.99
C SER A 76 -13.18 -22.86 15.51
N ASP A 77 -14.32 -22.84 16.18
CA ASP A 77 -14.39 -22.62 17.63
C ASP A 77 -14.21 -23.91 18.47
N ASN A 78 -14.39 -25.09 17.85
CA ASN A 78 -14.23 -26.37 18.53
C ASN A 78 -12.88 -27.06 18.33
N ALA A 79 -11.95 -26.48 17.55
CA ALA A 79 -10.61 -27.06 17.33
C ALA A 79 -9.56 -26.67 18.39
N ASN A 80 -9.94 -25.96 19.46
CA ASN A 80 -9.03 -25.48 20.51
C ASN A 80 -9.01 -26.31 21.82
N ASN A 81 -9.50 -27.53 21.78
CA ASN A 81 -9.33 -28.47 22.93
C ASN A 81 -8.52 -29.68 22.46
N HIS A 82 -7.22 -29.58 22.47
CA HIS A 82 -6.21 -30.61 22.79
C HIS A 82 -4.86 -30.25 22.15
N SER A 83 -4.03 -29.56 22.92
CA SER A 83 -2.60 -29.85 23.08
C SER A 83 -1.99 -28.86 24.07
N ASP A 84 -1.43 -29.40 25.12
CA ASP A 84 -0.62 -28.69 26.09
C ASP A 84 0.62 -28.09 25.45
N ALA A 85 0.67 -26.76 25.36
CA ALA A 85 1.89 -25.99 25.15
C ALA A 85 1.86 -24.77 26.06
N LYS A 86 2.88 -24.64 26.87
CA LYS A 86 3.08 -23.67 27.94
C LYS A 86 2.71 -22.23 27.53
N LYS A 87 1.75 -21.67 28.27
CA LYS A 87 1.30 -20.29 28.22
C LYS A 87 2.40 -19.36 28.71
N SER A 88 2.89 -18.46 27.87
CA SER A 88 3.39 -17.18 28.35
C SER A 88 2.19 -16.22 28.41
N SER A 89 1.74 -15.97 29.62
CA SER A 89 0.57 -15.16 29.90
C SER A 89 0.92 -13.68 29.97
N SER A 90 0.51 -12.90 28.99
CA SER A 90 0.16 -11.50 29.25
C SER A 90 -1.35 -11.43 29.44
N ARG A 91 -1.80 -11.64 30.67
CA ARG A 91 -3.19 -11.42 31.06
C ARG A 91 -3.45 -9.93 31.10
N PHE A 92 -4.12 -9.39 30.11
CA PHE A 92 -4.88 -8.16 30.29
C PHE A 92 -6.14 -8.51 31.11
N SER A 93 -6.09 -8.21 32.41
CA SER A 93 -7.24 -8.30 33.29
C SER A 93 -8.20 -7.15 33.00
N VAL A 94 -9.42 -7.47 32.57
CA VAL A 94 -10.51 -6.51 32.33
C VAL A 94 -11.05 -5.91 33.66
N LYS A 95 -10.56 -6.35 34.84
CA LYS A 95 -11.11 -5.93 36.14
C LYS A 95 -10.54 -4.64 36.73
N ASP A 96 -9.48 -4.05 36.16
CA ASP A 96 -8.84 -2.87 36.78
C ASP A 96 -9.18 -1.52 36.13
N LYS A 97 -10.22 -1.44 35.29
CA LYS A 97 -10.64 -0.20 34.63
C LYS A 97 -12.01 0.36 35.05
N ILE A 98 -12.45 0.05 36.28
CA ILE A 98 -13.58 0.76 36.86
C ILE A 98 -13.06 1.66 38.00
N LYS A 99 -12.30 2.66 37.68
CA LYS A 99 -12.09 3.87 38.50
C LYS A 99 -11.96 5.06 37.55
N GLY A 100 -13.06 5.87 37.49
CA GLY A 100 -13.04 7.27 37.14
C GLY A 100 -12.31 7.61 35.83
N GLY A 101 -12.65 7.01 34.72
CA GLY A 101 -12.23 7.50 33.41
C GLY A 101 -13.05 8.73 33.06
N ASN A 102 -12.39 9.82 32.66
CA ASN A 102 -13.04 10.96 32.06
C ASN A 102 -13.98 10.52 30.93
N PRO A 103 -15.19 11.09 30.83
CA PRO A 103 -16.08 10.81 29.73
C PRO A 103 -15.40 11.19 28.43
N GLY A 104 -15.49 10.29 27.49
CA GLY A 104 -15.12 10.34 26.09
C GLY A 104 -14.18 11.44 25.58
N ARG A 105 -13.50 11.14 24.48
CA ARG A 105 -12.69 12.09 23.74
C ARG A 105 -13.52 13.32 23.36
N LYS A 106 -12.95 14.52 23.48
CA LYS A 106 -13.59 15.78 23.03
C LYS A 106 -13.95 15.66 21.55
N VAL A 107 -15.14 16.15 21.19
CA VAL A 107 -15.59 16.27 19.79
C VAL A 107 -14.52 17.01 18.99
N GLY A 108 -14.16 16.50 17.82
CA GLY A 108 -13.09 17.06 16.97
C GLY A 108 -11.67 16.62 17.31
N SER A 109 -11.47 15.71 18.28
CA SER A 109 -10.12 15.16 18.54
C SER A 109 -9.73 14.13 17.49
N LYS A 110 -8.56 14.32 16.84
CA LYS A 110 -8.00 13.34 15.89
C LYS A 110 -7.74 12.00 16.59
N ASN A 111 -7.90 10.90 15.87
CA ASN A 111 -7.47 9.59 16.33
C ASN A 111 -5.94 9.54 16.53
N MET A 112 -5.45 8.50 17.21
CA MET A 112 -4.00 8.29 17.39
C MET A 112 -3.27 8.12 16.05
N ASP A 113 -3.99 7.67 15.00
CA ASP A 113 -3.51 7.54 13.62
C ASP A 113 -3.72 8.81 12.76
N GLY A 114 -4.27 9.87 13.34
CA GLY A 114 -4.47 11.15 12.66
C GLY A 114 -5.75 11.29 11.84
N THR A 115 -6.66 10.30 11.84
CA THR A 115 -7.93 10.37 11.10
C THR A 115 -8.81 11.51 11.59
N ASP A 116 -9.23 12.41 10.70
CA ASP A 116 -10.11 13.53 10.96
C ASP A 116 -11.55 13.18 10.55
N PHE A 117 -12.28 12.55 11.48
CA PHE A 117 -13.66 12.14 11.22
C PHE A 117 -14.61 13.31 10.97
N GLU A 118 -14.34 14.48 11.56
CA GLU A 118 -15.14 15.68 11.34
C GLU A 118 -15.07 16.13 9.88
N ALA A 119 -13.85 16.17 9.31
CA ALA A 119 -13.65 16.54 7.93
C ALA A 119 -14.28 15.52 6.95
N LEU A 120 -14.15 14.23 7.25
CA LEU A 120 -14.65 13.14 6.41
C LEU A 120 -16.18 12.99 6.44
N SER A 121 -16.85 13.46 7.50
CA SER A 121 -18.30 13.33 7.66
C SER A 121 -19.12 14.53 7.15
N LYS A 122 -18.46 15.61 6.70
CA LYS A 122 -19.15 16.87 6.32
C LYS A 122 -20.25 16.72 5.28
N GLU A 123 -20.08 15.80 4.32
CA GLU A 123 -21.05 15.57 3.25
C GLU A 123 -22.08 14.47 3.59
N ASN A 124 -21.88 13.75 4.71
CA ASN A 124 -22.65 12.58 5.11
C ASN A 124 -23.21 12.70 6.53
N GLU A 125 -23.63 13.91 6.95
CA GLU A 125 -24.22 14.11 8.25
C GLU A 125 -25.63 13.50 8.32
N VAL A 126 -25.85 12.57 9.23
CA VAL A 126 -27.15 11.93 9.49
C VAL A 126 -27.66 12.35 10.86
N ILE A 127 -28.81 13.01 10.90
CA ILE A 127 -29.50 13.39 12.13
C ILE A 127 -30.53 12.31 12.48
N MET A 128 -30.31 11.62 13.60
CA MET A 128 -31.18 10.53 14.07
C MET A 128 -32.43 11.10 14.78
N ASN A 129 -33.49 11.37 14.02
CA ASN A 129 -34.76 11.87 14.55
C ASN A 129 -35.86 10.80 14.69
N ASP A 130 -35.62 9.57 14.22
CA ASP A 130 -36.62 8.51 14.18
C ASP A 130 -37.20 8.17 15.56
N ILE A 131 -36.37 8.12 16.58
CA ILE A 131 -36.80 7.87 17.98
C ILE A 131 -37.67 9.01 18.50
N LEU A 132 -37.33 10.25 18.12
CA LEU A 132 -38.10 11.42 18.48
C LEU A 132 -39.49 11.41 17.83
N GLU A 133 -39.54 11.07 16.56
CA GLU A 133 -40.83 10.93 15.84
C GLU A 133 -41.70 9.79 16.39
N GLN A 134 -41.07 8.65 16.74
CA GLN A 134 -41.77 7.56 17.38
C GLN A 134 -42.33 7.94 18.75
N TYR A 135 -41.52 8.60 19.59
CA TYR A 135 -41.95 9.07 20.90
C TYR A 135 -43.12 10.03 20.82
N LEU A 136 -43.12 10.99 19.85
CA LEU A 136 -44.19 11.95 19.64
C LEU A 136 -45.50 11.28 19.14
N LYS A 137 -45.38 10.19 18.37
CA LYS A 137 -46.54 9.37 17.96
C LYS A 137 -47.16 8.61 19.13
N GLU A 138 -46.33 8.08 20.02
CA GLU A 138 -46.76 7.33 21.22
C GLU A 138 -47.27 8.27 22.34
N HIS A 139 -46.83 9.54 22.36
CA HIS A 139 -47.20 10.55 23.35
C HIS A 139 -47.72 11.83 22.70
N PRO A 140 -48.92 11.82 22.10
CA PRO A 140 -49.47 12.98 21.42
C PRO A 140 -49.66 14.19 22.39
N GLY A 141 -49.15 15.35 21.99
CA GLY A 141 -49.23 16.57 22.80
C GLY A 141 -48.03 16.83 23.73
N SER A 142 -47.03 15.93 23.75
CA SER A 142 -45.79 16.17 24.49
C SER A 142 -45.02 17.32 23.87
N LYS A 143 -44.52 18.23 24.71
CA LYS A 143 -43.56 19.27 24.30
C LYS A 143 -42.17 18.85 24.70
N LEU A 144 -41.35 18.59 23.69
CA LEU A 144 -39.93 18.26 23.88
C LEU A 144 -39.09 19.53 23.76
N VAL A 145 -38.16 19.71 24.70
CA VAL A 145 -37.22 20.83 24.72
C VAL A 145 -35.82 20.24 24.59
N SER A 146 -35.03 20.82 23.72
CA SER A 146 -33.61 20.41 23.55
C SER A 146 -32.86 20.56 24.87
N PHE A 147 -32.11 19.54 25.25
CA PHE A 147 -31.36 19.50 26.49
C PHE A 147 -29.88 19.24 26.21
N GLY A 148 -29.04 20.23 26.50
CA GLY A 148 -27.59 20.12 26.32
C GLY A 148 -27.10 20.13 24.89
N GLU A 149 -25.83 19.86 24.70
CA GLU A 149 -25.22 19.65 23.39
C GLU A 149 -25.52 18.23 22.91
N PRO A 150 -25.74 18.01 21.60
CA PRO A 150 -25.99 16.69 21.07
C PRO A 150 -24.74 15.80 21.19
N ASP A 151 -24.94 14.53 21.52
CA ASP A 151 -23.88 13.55 21.42
C ASP A 151 -23.55 13.28 19.95
N VAL A 152 -22.26 13.37 19.60
CA VAL A 152 -21.76 13.12 18.26
C VAL A 152 -20.97 11.81 18.26
N SER A 153 -21.36 10.89 17.40
CA SER A 153 -20.62 9.65 17.15
C SER A 153 -20.36 9.48 15.65
N TYR A 154 -19.25 8.82 15.32
CA TYR A 154 -18.88 8.56 13.93
C TYR A 154 -19.01 7.07 13.65
N VAL A 155 -19.64 6.73 12.52
CA VAL A 155 -19.83 5.35 12.04
C VAL A 155 -19.22 5.25 10.66
N ILE A 156 -18.33 4.26 10.46
CA ILE A 156 -17.75 3.96 9.15
C ILE A 156 -18.62 2.89 8.49
N GLU A 157 -19.28 3.24 7.38
CA GLU A 157 -20.08 2.33 6.59
C GLU A 157 -19.29 1.80 5.39
N HIS A 158 -19.34 0.49 5.16
CA HIS A 158 -18.81 -0.13 3.95
C HIS A 158 -19.86 -0.18 2.85
N ILE A 159 -19.64 0.60 1.79
CA ILE A 159 -20.47 0.54 0.57
C ILE A 159 -19.87 -0.51 -0.35
N LYS A 160 -20.62 -1.56 -0.62
CA LYS A 160 -20.15 -2.69 -1.45
C LYS A 160 -19.86 -2.21 -2.88
N ALA A 161 -18.62 -2.42 -3.33
CA ALA A 161 -18.24 -2.19 -4.73
C ALA A 161 -19.02 -3.12 -5.67
N THR A 162 -19.54 -2.57 -6.77
CA THR A 162 -20.32 -3.31 -7.76
C THR A 162 -19.70 -3.23 -9.14
N PHE A 163 -19.82 -4.31 -9.92
CA PHE A 163 -19.48 -4.31 -11.35
C PHE A 163 -20.74 -4.07 -12.15
N LYS A 164 -20.76 -3.02 -13.00
CA LYS A 164 -21.85 -2.74 -13.92
C LYS A 164 -21.56 -3.32 -15.31
N VAL A 165 -22.50 -4.05 -15.87
CA VAL A 165 -22.39 -4.56 -17.24
C VAL A 165 -23.08 -3.58 -18.18
N HIS A 166 -22.34 -3.01 -19.12
CA HIS A 166 -22.84 -2.09 -20.13
C HIS A 166 -23.00 -2.83 -21.47
N LYS A 167 -24.16 -2.72 -22.10
CA LYS A 167 -24.37 -3.15 -23.48
C LYS A 167 -23.87 -2.04 -24.41
N VAL A 168 -22.70 -2.26 -25.03
CA VAL A 168 -22.14 -1.31 -26.01
C VAL A 168 -22.58 -1.73 -27.41
N VAL A 169 -23.29 -0.84 -28.11
CA VAL A 169 -23.72 -1.03 -29.50
C VAL A 169 -22.85 -0.15 -30.39
N THR A 170 -22.10 -0.78 -31.30
CA THR A 170 -21.19 -0.07 -32.21
C THR A 170 -21.70 -0.25 -33.64
N PRO A 171 -22.41 0.74 -34.21
CA PRO A 171 -22.90 0.68 -35.59
C PRO A 171 -21.74 0.59 -36.60
N LYS A 172 -21.99 -0.14 -37.69
CA LYS A 172 -21.09 -0.23 -38.83
C LYS A 172 -21.66 0.52 -40.00
N TYR A 173 -20.86 1.36 -40.62
CA TYR A 173 -21.26 2.14 -41.79
C TYR A 173 -20.40 1.72 -42.98
N ARG A 174 -20.99 1.75 -44.19
CA ARG A 174 -20.26 1.53 -45.44
C ARG A 174 -20.16 2.85 -46.19
N THR A 175 -18.97 3.24 -46.56
CA THR A 175 -18.72 4.40 -47.43
C THR A 175 -19.14 4.10 -48.86
N LYS A 176 -19.24 5.14 -49.70
CA LYS A 176 -19.54 4.97 -51.15
C LYS A 176 -18.50 4.09 -51.86
N ASP A 177 -17.25 4.10 -51.41
CA ASP A 177 -16.14 3.31 -51.92
C ASP A 177 -16.13 1.85 -51.39
N GLY A 178 -17.20 1.45 -50.68
CA GLY A 178 -17.31 0.11 -50.10
C GLY A 178 -16.55 -0.13 -48.80
N LYS A 179 -15.79 0.84 -48.29
CA LYS A 179 -15.01 0.72 -47.07
C LYS A 179 -15.93 0.71 -45.82
N ILE A 180 -15.65 -0.18 -44.86
CA ILE A 180 -16.40 -0.23 -43.60
C ILE A 180 -15.76 0.75 -42.60
N VAL A 181 -16.59 1.59 -42.01
CA VAL A 181 -16.23 2.51 -40.93
C VAL A 181 -17.01 2.12 -39.68
N GLN A 182 -16.28 1.93 -38.58
CA GLN A 182 -16.82 1.56 -37.29
C GLN A 182 -15.99 2.25 -36.18
N ALA A 183 -16.62 2.62 -35.08
CA ALA A 183 -15.88 3.12 -33.92
C ALA A 183 -14.93 2.05 -33.35
N PRO A 184 -13.78 2.44 -32.80
CA PRO A 184 -12.82 1.51 -32.19
C PRO A 184 -13.45 0.76 -31.01
N ALA A 185 -12.89 -0.40 -30.69
CA ALA A 185 -13.33 -1.17 -29.53
C ALA A 185 -13.14 -0.39 -28.23
N VAL A 186 -14.12 -0.45 -27.34
CA VAL A 186 -14.08 0.23 -26.03
C VAL A 186 -13.01 -0.38 -25.12
N SER A 187 -12.84 -1.70 -25.16
CA SER A 187 -11.82 -2.39 -24.34
C SER A 187 -10.38 -2.07 -24.79
N VAL A 188 -9.47 -1.94 -23.83
CA VAL A 188 -8.03 -1.78 -24.09
C VAL A 188 -7.37 -3.09 -24.54
N ILE A 189 -8.00 -4.23 -24.29
CA ILE A 189 -7.55 -5.57 -24.70
C ILE A 189 -8.59 -6.17 -25.64
N ASN A 190 -8.17 -6.65 -26.80
CA ASN A 190 -9.06 -7.32 -27.75
C ASN A 190 -9.74 -8.54 -27.10
N HIS A 191 -11.04 -8.67 -27.32
CA HIS A 191 -11.88 -9.75 -26.76
C HIS A 191 -11.89 -9.80 -25.21
N CYS A 192 -11.63 -8.69 -24.54
CA CYS A 192 -11.77 -8.54 -23.09
C CYS A 192 -13.10 -7.86 -22.75
N TYR A 193 -13.79 -8.39 -21.76
CA TYR A 193 -15.04 -7.81 -21.25
C TYR A 193 -14.84 -6.79 -20.12
N MET A 194 -13.59 -6.59 -19.68
CA MET A 194 -13.25 -5.65 -18.63
C MET A 194 -12.85 -4.30 -19.22
N SER A 195 -13.31 -3.22 -18.59
CA SER A 195 -12.79 -1.87 -18.85
C SER A 195 -11.36 -1.73 -18.31
N ALA A 196 -10.65 -0.66 -18.68
CA ALA A 196 -9.34 -0.33 -18.12
C ALA A 196 -9.39 -0.24 -16.58
N GLY A 197 -10.40 0.43 -16.02
CA GLY A 197 -10.58 0.54 -14.57
C GLY A 197 -10.85 -0.81 -13.89
N SER A 198 -11.64 -1.70 -14.51
CA SER A 198 -11.84 -3.04 -13.96
C SER A 198 -10.56 -3.89 -13.99
N LEU A 199 -9.75 -3.78 -15.04
CA LEU A 199 -8.44 -4.44 -15.12
C LEU A 199 -7.48 -3.88 -14.07
N ALA A 200 -7.42 -2.57 -13.92
CA ALA A 200 -6.61 -1.88 -12.92
C ALA A 200 -7.01 -2.29 -11.49
N TYR A 201 -8.31 -2.35 -11.19
CA TYR A 201 -8.81 -2.88 -9.93
C TYR A 201 -8.32 -4.30 -9.64
N PHE A 202 -8.38 -5.23 -10.63
CA PHE A 202 -7.90 -6.59 -10.43
C PHE A 202 -6.38 -6.64 -10.22
N ILE A 203 -5.63 -5.79 -10.91
CA ILE A 203 -4.17 -5.68 -10.74
C ILE A 203 -3.84 -5.17 -9.33
N ALA A 204 -4.45 -4.07 -8.90
CA ALA A 204 -4.27 -3.51 -7.57
C ALA A 204 -4.73 -4.49 -6.48
N ALA A 205 -5.90 -5.12 -6.63
CA ALA A 205 -6.39 -6.13 -5.70
C ALA A 205 -5.41 -7.30 -5.53
N LYS A 206 -4.73 -7.74 -6.60
CA LYS A 206 -3.75 -8.82 -6.54
C LYS A 206 -2.41 -8.38 -5.96
N TYR A 207 -1.86 -7.26 -6.43
CA TYR A 207 -0.46 -6.88 -6.18
C TYR A 207 -0.28 -5.80 -5.10
N SER A 208 -1.35 -5.10 -4.71
CA SER A 208 -1.38 -4.21 -3.55
C SER A 208 -2.02 -4.92 -2.34
N LEU A 209 -3.25 -5.43 -2.50
CA LEU A 209 -4.03 -6.01 -1.40
C LEU A 209 -3.81 -7.51 -1.17
N GLY A 210 -3.09 -8.20 -2.06
CA GLY A 210 -2.81 -9.63 -1.93
C GLY A 210 -4.03 -10.55 -2.11
N ILE A 211 -5.06 -10.11 -2.84
CA ILE A 211 -6.26 -10.92 -3.09
C ILE A 211 -5.97 -11.96 -4.17
N PRO A 212 -6.08 -13.26 -3.89
CA PRO A 212 -5.88 -14.30 -4.89
C PRO A 212 -6.95 -14.26 -5.99
N VAL A 213 -6.57 -14.61 -7.22
CA VAL A 213 -7.50 -14.61 -8.38
C VAL A 213 -8.76 -15.46 -8.16
N TYR A 214 -8.65 -16.57 -7.41
CA TYR A 214 -9.82 -17.39 -7.12
C TYR A 214 -10.86 -16.66 -6.24
N ARG A 215 -10.42 -15.75 -5.35
CA ARG A 215 -11.31 -14.89 -4.56
C ARG A 215 -11.92 -13.78 -5.40
N MET A 216 -11.14 -13.20 -6.33
CA MET A 216 -11.67 -12.21 -7.29
C MET A 216 -12.80 -12.80 -8.14
N LYS A 217 -12.67 -14.08 -8.52
CA LYS A 217 -13.74 -14.81 -9.21
C LYS A 217 -15.05 -14.82 -8.39
N TYR A 218 -14.97 -15.03 -7.08
CA TYR A 218 -16.17 -14.99 -6.23
C TYR A 218 -16.82 -13.60 -6.19
N LEU A 219 -16.04 -12.52 -6.18
CA LEU A 219 -16.59 -11.15 -6.25
C LEU A 219 -17.42 -10.92 -7.51
N LEU A 220 -17.02 -11.51 -8.66
CA LEU A 220 -17.77 -11.47 -9.89
C LEU A 220 -19.01 -12.38 -9.83
N GLU A 221 -18.86 -13.58 -9.30
CA GLU A 221 -19.96 -14.57 -9.20
C GLU A 221 -21.09 -14.09 -8.28
N GLU A 222 -20.79 -13.33 -7.23
CA GLU A 222 -21.79 -12.67 -6.38
C GLU A 222 -22.73 -11.73 -7.16
N GLN A 223 -22.27 -11.23 -8.31
CA GLN A 223 -23.04 -10.36 -9.20
C GLN A 223 -23.49 -11.08 -10.47
N ASN A 224 -23.54 -12.42 -10.45
CA ASN A 224 -23.91 -13.29 -11.58
C ASN A 224 -22.98 -13.16 -12.80
N ILE A 225 -21.77 -12.59 -12.65
CA ILE A 225 -20.77 -12.51 -13.70
C ILE A 225 -19.84 -13.71 -13.57
N ARG A 226 -19.78 -14.57 -14.58
CA ARG A 226 -19.08 -15.85 -14.51
C ARG A 226 -17.93 -15.89 -15.51
N PHE A 227 -16.69 -15.93 -14.99
CA PHE A 227 -15.49 -16.18 -15.77
C PHE A 227 -14.63 -17.27 -15.15
N SER A 228 -13.89 -17.98 -15.96
CA SER A 228 -12.91 -18.93 -15.46
C SER A 228 -11.70 -18.20 -14.84
N ARG A 229 -11.02 -18.84 -13.89
CA ARG A 229 -9.74 -18.32 -13.36
C ARG A 229 -8.72 -18.13 -14.49
N GLY A 230 -8.71 -19.03 -15.48
CA GLY A 230 -7.83 -18.91 -16.64
C GLY A 230 -8.08 -17.64 -17.44
N THR A 231 -9.35 -17.26 -17.62
CA THR A 231 -9.74 -16.02 -18.30
C THR A 231 -9.22 -14.79 -17.56
N ILE A 232 -9.36 -14.75 -16.24
CA ILE A 232 -8.86 -13.62 -15.43
C ILE A 232 -7.33 -13.55 -15.50
N TYR A 233 -6.63 -14.67 -15.37
CA TYR A 233 -5.16 -14.72 -15.55
C TYR A 233 -4.74 -14.28 -16.95
N HIS A 234 -5.48 -14.64 -18.00
CA HIS A 234 -5.20 -14.19 -19.36
C HIS A 234 -5.31 -12.68 -19.49
N TRP A 235 -6.33 -12.05 -18.89
CA TRP A 235 -6.46 -10.60 -18.90
C TRP A 235 -5.34 -9.89 -18.13
N LEU A 236 -4.94 -10.41 -16.95
CA LEU A 236 -3.80 -9.88 -16.21
C LEU A 236 -2.49 -10.00 -17.02
N SER A 237 -2.28 -11.12 -17.71
CA SER A 237 -1.13 -11.33 -18.59
C SER A 237 -1.12 -10.34 -19.76
N LYS A 238 -2.28 -10.13 -20.40
CA LYS A 238 -2.41 -9.14 -21.47
C LYS A 238 -2.21 -7.70 -20.98
N SER A 239 -2.71 -7.37 -19.79
CA SER A 239 -2.47 -6.07 -19.17
C SER A 239 -0.99 -5.84 -18.90
N ALA A 240 -0.26 -6.85 -18.40
CA ALA A 240 1.18 -6.76 -18.19
C ALA A 240 1.95 -6.48 -19.50
N GLN A 241 1.55 -7.16 -20.60
CA GLN A 241 2.15 -6.93 -21.92
C GLN A 241 1.87 -5.51 -22.45
N LEU A 242 0.66 -4.97 -22.23
CA LEU A 242 0.33 -3.60 -22.62
C LEU A 242 1.12 -2.58 -21.79
N LEU A 243 1.37 -2.86 -20.51
CA LEU A 243 2.09 -1.99 -19.59
C LEU A 243 3.63 -2.13 -19.68
N GLU A 244 4.13 -3.07 -20.47
CA GLU A 244 5.58 -3.30 -20.67
C GLU A 244 6.35 -2.02 -21.06
N PRO A 245 5.84 -1.12 -21.95
CA PRO A 245 6.53 0.12 -22.27
C PRO A 245 6.78 1.03 -21.04
N VAL A 246 5.88 1.05 -20.06
CA VAL A 246 6.07 1.81 -18.82
C VAL A 246 7.11 1.12 -17.93
N TRP A 247 7.09 -0.21 -17.87
CA TRP A 247 8.11 -0.97 -17.15
C TRP A 247 9.50 -0.78 -17.74
N GLU A 248 9.65 -0.78 -19.08
CA GLU A 248 10.93 -0.49 -19.75
C GLU A 248 11.39 0.95 -19.49
N ALA A 249 10.48 1.92 -19.49
CA ALA A 249 10.81 3.29 -19.11
C ALA A 249 11.33 3.38 -17.67
N MET A 250 10.70 2.67 -16.73
CA MET A 250 11.16 2.59 -15.34
C MET A 250 12.52 1.88 -15.22
N LYS A 251 12.77 0.84 -16.04
CA LYS A 251 14.06 0.16 -16.11
C LYS A 251 15.18 1.13 -16.50
N ASN A 252 14.95 1.94 -17.51
CA ASN A 252 15.93 2.92 -17.97
C ASN A 252 16.31 3.92 -16.88
N LYS A 253 15.41 4.21 -15.93
CA LYS A 253 15.68 5.10 -14.78
C LYS A 253 16.70 4.53 -13.79
N LEU A 254 16.99 3.24 -13.86
CA LEU A 254 18.03 2.64 -13.01
C LEU A 254 19.44 3.13 -13.35
N SER A 255 19.68 3.53 -14.61
CA SER A 255 21.02 3.84 -15.10
C SER A 255 21.18 5.19 -15.82
N ASP A 256 20.09 5.96 -15.97
CA ASP A 256 20.12 7.24 -16.71
C ASP A 256 20.52 8.48 -15.86
N GLY A 257 20.97 8.25 -14.61
CA GLY A 257 21.33 9.32 -13.68
C GLY A 257 20.16 9.88 -12.86
N THR A 258 18.94 9.35 -13.02
CA THR A 258 17.79 9.75 -12.19
C THR A 258 18.04 9.48 -10.70
N PHE A 259 18.71 8.39 -10.36
CA PHE A 259 19.06 8.00 -9.01
C PHE A 259 20.57 7.89 -8.87
N SER A 260 21.14 8.48 -7.81
CA SER A 260 22.54 8.32 -7.40
C SER A 260 22.73 7.23 -6.34
N LEU A 261 21.63 6.76 -5.77
CA LEU A 261 21.59 5.71 -4.76
C LEU A 261 20.54 4.66 -5.12
N LEU A 262 20.95 3.40 -5.13
CA LEU A 262 20.05 2.26 -5.30
C LEU A 262 20.21 1.25 -4.17
N ASN A 263 19.11 0.82 -3.60
CA ASN A 263 19.06 -0.31 -2.68
C ASN A 263 18.65 -1.56 -3.45
N ILE A 264 19.42 -2.64 -3.36
CA ILE A 264 19.14 -3.88 -4.08
C ILE A 264 18.98 -5.02 -3.07
N ASP A 265 17.98 -5.83 -3.31
CA ASP A 265 17.72 -7.06 -2.55
C ASP A 265 17.10 -8.10 -3.48
N GLU A 266 17.10 -9.37 -3.09
CA GLU A 266 16.40 -10.41 -3.83
C GLU A 266 15.55 -11.28 -2.92
N THR A 267 14.50 -11.85 -3.48
CA THR A 267 13.64 -12.79 -2.77
C THR A 267 13.34 -14.01 -3.64
N ARG A 268 13.22 -15.17 -3.01
CA ARG A 268 12.92 -16.41 -3.72
C ARG A 268 11.53 -16.40 -4.32
N LEU A 269 11.41 -16.83 -5.56
CA LEU A 269 10.15 -17.07 -6.25
C LEU A 269 10.13 -18.49 -6.81
N ARG A 270 9.10 -19.26 -6.47
CA ARG A 270 8.93 -20.59 -7.05
C ARG A 270 8.32 -20.46 -8.44
N VAL A 271 9.00 -21.00 -9.46
CA VAL A 271 8.52 -21.07 -10.85
C VAL A 271 8.45 -22.53 -11.28
N MET A 272 7.23 -23.02 -11.54
CA MET A 272 6.99 -24.45 -11.72
C MET A 272 7.72 -25.01 -12.93
N GLU A 273 7.81 -24.24 -14.02
CA GLU A 273 8.49 -24.63 -15.24
C GLU A 273 10.00 -24.82 -15.04
N GLU A 274 10.63 -24.02 -14.20
CA GLU A 274 12.09 -24.03 -13.97
C GLU A 274 12.47 -24.90 -12.78
N CYS A 275 11.75 -24.80 -11.66
CA CYS A 275 12.06 -25.56 -10.45
C CYS A 275 11.84 -27.08 -10.59
N SER A 276 11.02 -27.52 -11.56
CA SER A 276 10.81 -28.96 -11.82
C SER A 276 12.00 -29.64 -12.51
N LYS A 277 12.85 -28.87 -13.20
CA LYS A 277 13.96 -29.37 -14.01
C LYS A 277 15.26 -29.55 -13.26
N SER A 278 15.53 -28.69 -12.25
CA SER A 278 16.86 -28.62 -11.64
C SER A 278 16.88 -28.46 -10.12
N ARG A 279 15.76 -28.33 -9.44
CA ARG A 279 15.67 -27.87 -8.03
C ARG A 279 16.31 -26.49 -7.80
N GLU A 280 16.63 -25.75 -8.85
CA GLU A 280 17.19 -24.42 -8.74
C GLU A 280 16.17 -23.45 -8.18
N GLN A 281 16.67 -22.53 -7.37
CA GLN A 281 15.86 -21.49 -6.79
C GLN A 281 15.85 -20.30 -7.75
N CYS A 282 14.67 -19.90 -8.17
CA CYS A 282 14.49 -18.69 -8.96
C CYS A 282 14.33 -17.48 -8.04
N TYR A 283 14.70 -16.31 -8.52
CA TYR A 283 14.73 -15.09 -7.73
C TYR A 283 13.96 -13.96 -8.40
N MET A 284 13.32 -13.16 -7.58
CA MET A 284 12.81 -11.86 -7.93
C MET A 284 13.77 -10.84 -7.34
N TYR A 285 14.48 -10.11 -8.18
CA TYR A 285 15.31 -8.98 -7.78
C TYR A 285 14.46 -7.73 -7.64
N LEU A 286 14.91 -6.88 -6.77
CA LEU A 286 14.25 -5.64 -6.39
C LEU A 286 15.29 -4.54 -6.32
N TYR A 287 15.01 -3.45 -7.01
CA TYR A 287 15.80 -2.22 -7.01
C TYR A 287 14.93 -1.10 -6.46
N SER A 288 15.40 -0.41 -5.44
CA SER A 288 14.71 0.71 -4.81
C SER A 288 15.56 1.97 -4.94
N GLY A 289 15.05 2.97 -5.61
CA GLY A 289 15.66 4.28 -5.75
C GLY A 289 14.71 5.35 -5.25
N ASP A 290 15.24 6.30 -4.49
CA ASP A 290 14.51 7.45 -3.96
C ASP A 290 15.30 8.74 -4.24
N ASN A 291 14.67 9.71 -4.90
CA ASN A 291 15.25 11.02 -5.17
C ASN A 291 14.14 12.07 -5.20
N GLU A 292 14.08 12.92 -4.17
CA GLU A 292 13.04 13.92 -3.97
C GLU A 292 11.62 13.33 -4.05
N ASP A 293 10.87 13.65 -5.11
CA ASP A 293 9.51 13.17 -5.39
C ASP A 293 9.48 11.91 -6.27
N LYS A 294 10.65 11.40 -6.68
CA LYS A 294 10.79 10.23 -7.54
C LYS A 294 11.09 8.99 -6.72
N HIS A 295 10.14 8.07 -6.68
CA HIS A 295 10.27 6.84 -5.92
C HIS A 295 10.07 5.62 -6.82
N LEU A 296 11.15 4.89 -7.09
CA LEU A 296 11.16 3.70 -7.92
C LEU A 296 11.21 2.43 -7.05
N ARG A 297 10.34 1.47 -7.36
CA ARG A 297 10.36 0.10 -6.83
C ARG A 297 10.31 -0.85 -8.00
N PHE A 298 11.48 -1.14 -8.55
CA PHE A 298 11.61 -1.92 -9.76
C PHE A 298 11.83 -3.40 -9.43
N PHE A 299 11.06 -4.26 -10.08
CA PHE A 299 11.16 -5.72 -9.94
C PHE A 299 11.60 -6.36 -11.25
N ASP A 300 12.50 -7.33 -11.15
CA ASP A 300 12.89 -8.17 -12.26
C ASP A 300 12.95 -9.64 -11.84
N TYR A 301 12.53 -10.51 -12.74
CA TYR A 301 12.60 -11.95 -12.54
C TYR A 301 13.83 -12.54 -13.22
N THR A 302 14.65 -13.23 -12.44
CA THR A 302 15.82 -13.96 -12.93
C THR A 302 15.73 -15.43 -12.58
N GLY A 303 16.22 -16.29 -13.48
CA GLY A 303 16.26 -17.75 -13.25
C GLY A 303 17.33 -18.18 -12.24
N SER A 304 18.32 -17.31 -11.95
CA SER A 304 19.43 -17.59 -11.06
C SER A 304 19.76 -16.42 -10.15
N ARG A 305 20.62 -16.63 -9.16
CA ARG A 305 21.15 -15.58 -8.27
C ARG A 305 22.48 -15.01 -8.76
N GLU A 306 22.77 -15.13 -10.05
CA GLU A 306 24.02 -14.66 -10.61
C GLU A 306 24.08 -13.12 -10.67
N SER A 307 25.22 -12.56 -10.33
CA SER A 307 25.45 -11.11 -10.35
C SER A 307 25.41 -10.49 -11.75
N THR A 308 25.62 -11.29 -12.79
CA THR A 308 25.48 -10.88 -14.19
C THR A 308 24.11 -10.28 -14.48
N ASN A 309 23.05 -10.83 -13.87
CA ASN A 309 21.71 -10.32 -14.02
C ASN A 309 21.58 -8.86 -13.52
N VAL A 310 22.25 -8.52 -12.41
CA VAL A 310 22.22 -7.17 -11.85
C VAL A 310 23.10 -6.21 -12.63
N LYS A 311 24.26 -6.68 -13.14
CA LYS A 311 25.19 -5.86 -13.93
C LYS A 311 24.54 -5.28 -15.18
N GLU A 312 23.74 -6.07 -15.90
CA GLU A 312 23.04 -5.63 -17.10
C GLU A 312 22.08 -4.46 -16.83
N TYR A 313 21.44 -4.45 -15.68
CA TYR A 313 20.53 -3.37 -15.28
C TYR A 313 21.24 -2.13 -14.79
N LEU A 314 22.49 -2.25 -14.32
CA LEU A 314 23.31 -1.15 -13.82
C LEU A 314 24.32 -0.65 -14.86
N GLU A 315 24.25 -1.11 -16.10
CA GLU A 315 25.11 -0.60 -17.17
C GLU A 315 24.82 0.89 -17.39
N GLY A 316 25.83 1.74 -17.17
CA GLY A 316 25.68 3.21 -17.19
C GLY A 316 25.32 3.85 -15.85
N PHE A 317 24.99 3.08 -14.81
CA PHE A 317 24.75 3.63 -13.48
C PHE A 317 26.05 4.21 -12.87
N SER A 318 25.91 5.36 -12.22
CA SER A 318 26.99 5.98 -11.44
C SER A 318 26.44 6.40 -10.07
N GLY A 319 27.03 5.89 -9.00
CA GLY A 319 26.60 6.19 -7.64
C GLY A 319 26.82 5.07 -6.64
N THR A 320 26.04 5.09 -5.57
CA THR A 320 26.13 4.11 -4.46
C THR A 320 25.08 3.01 -4.62
N VAL A 321 25.50 1.76 -4.48
CA VAL A 321 24.60 0.59 -4.44
C VAL A 321 24.65 -0.02 -3.04
N VAL A 322 23.52 -0.05 -2.35
CA VAL A 322 23.38 -0.64 -1.01
C VAL A 322 22.84 -2.06 -1.12
N VAL A 323 23.57 -3.02 -0.55
CA VAL A 323 23.24 -4.46 -0.65
C VAL A 323 23.41 -5.18 0.69
N ASP A 324 22.95 -6.43 0.75
CA ASP A 324 23.30 -7.35 1.83
C ASP A 324 24.77 -7.84 1.72
N GLY A 325 25.15 -8.82 2.53
CA GLY A 325 26.50 -9.39 2.50
C GLY A 325 26.73 -10.53 1.51
N TYR A 326 25.86 -10.70 0.52
CA TYR A 326 26.05 -11.74 -0.50
C TYR A 326 27.24 -11.40 -1.42
N LYS A 327 28.21 -12.32 -1.50
CA LYS A 327 29.46 -12.14 -2.27
C LYS A 327 29.22 -11.86 -3.77
N GLY A 328 28.11 -12.32 -4.32
CA GLY A 328 27.78 -12.06 -5.73
C GLY A 328 27.74 -10.57 -6.07
N TYR A 329 27.36 -9.73 -5.12
CA TYR A 329 27.30 -8.27 -5.31
C TYR A 329 28.68 -7.60 -5.35
N ASP A 330 29.74 -8.24 -4.83
CA ASP A 330 31.10 -7.66 -4.84
C ASP A 330 31.59 -7.33 -6.26
N SER A 331 31.07 -8.05 -7.24
CA SER A 331 31.41 -7.85 -8.66
C SER A 331 30.75 -6.63 -9.30
N LEU A 332 29.84 -5.93 -8.59
CA LEU A 332 29.19 -4.70 -9.06
C LEU A 332 30.11 -3.49 -8.88
N GLU A 333 31.04 -3.56 -7.92
CA GLU A 333 31.95 -2.46 -7.62
C GLU A 333 32.84 -2.14 -8.82
N SER A 334 32.94 -0.85 -9.15
CA SER A 334 33.70 -0.33 -10.29
C SER A 334 34.06 1.13 -10.04
N ASP A 335 34.76 1.77 -10.97
CA ASP A 335 35.10 3.20 -10.89
C ASP A 335 33.86 4.11 -10.75
N ASN A 336 32.71 3.67 -11.28
CA ASN A 336 31.46 4.43 -11.24
C ASN A 336 30.51 3.96 -10.14
N ILE A 337 30.70 2.77 -9.59
CA ILE A 337 29.79 2.15 -8.61
C ILE A 337 30.53 1.92 -7.28
N SER A 338 30.12 2.66 -6.26
CA SER A 338 30.52 2.42 -4.87
C SER A 338 29.55 1.45 -4.20
N LEU A 339 30.08 0.39 -3.59
CA LEU A 339 29.26 -0.61 -2.93
C LEU A 339 29.16 -0.34 -1.43
N GLN A 340 27.94 -0.22 -0.89
CA GLN A 340 27.66 -0.14 0.54
C GLN A 340 27.06 -1.44 1.04
N ARG A 341 27.67 -2.06 2.06
CA ARG A 341 27.11 -3.23 2.75
C ARG A 341 26.27 -2.85 3.95
N CYS A 342 25.14 -3.54 4.12
CA CYS A 342 24.17 -3.29 5.18
C CYS A 342 24.75 -3.62 6.57
N GLN A 343 24.87 -2.61 7.44
CA GLN A 343 25.31 -2.75 8.83
C GLN A 343 24.30 -3.56 9.68
N VAL A 344 23.00 -3.51 9.36
CA VAL A 344 21.98 -4.31 10.08
C VAL A 344 22.24 -5.80 9.92
N HIS A 345 22.67 -6.25 8.74
CA HIS A 345 23.02 -7.64 8.52
C HIS A 345 24.27 -8.04 9.30
N ALA A 346 25.27 -7.15 9.35
CA ALA A 346 26.46 -7.37 10.16
C ALA A 346 26.12 -7.46 11.66
N ARG A 347 25.34 -6.48 12.17
CA ARG A 347 24.87 -6.46 13.56
C ARG A 347 24.09 -7.74 13.91
N ARG A 348 23.24 -8.20 12.99
CA ARG A 348 22.45 -9.44 13.19
C ARG A 348 23.33 -10.65 13.44
N LYS A 349 24.51 -10.77 12.79
CA LYS A 349 25.43 -11.89 13.04
C LYS A 349 25.87 -11.97 14.50
N PHE A 350 26.09 -10.83 15.15
CA PHE A 350 26.46 -10.77 16.56
C PHE A 350 25.24 -10.91 17.48
N THR A 351 24.10 -10.27 17.15
CA THR A 351 22.88 -10.40 17.96
C THR A 351 22.31 -11.82 17.96
N ASP A 352 22.48 -12.58 16.88
CA ASP A 352 22.02 -13.97 16.83
C ASP A 352 22.80 -14.86 17.82
N ILE A 353 24.06 -14.53 18.10
CA ILE A 353 24.88 -15.19 19.15
C ILE A 353 24.34 -14.83 20.54
N THR A 354 24.07 -13.55 20.78
CA THR A 354 23.66 -13.07 22.12
C THR A 354 22.22 -13.42 22.50
N LYS A 355 21.33 -13.70 21.53
CA LYS A 355 19.92 -14.04 21.78
C LYS A 355 19.71 -15.33 22.59
N VAL A 356 20.65 -16.26 22.52
CA VAL A 356 20.56 -17.55 23.22
C VAL A 356 21.23 -17.53 24.58
N MET A 357 21.91 -16.44 24.95
CA MET A 357 22.62 -16.24 26.21
C MET A 357 21.69 -15.69 27.29
N ASN A 358 21.93 -16.04 28.54
CA ASN A 358 21.32 -15.34 29.67
C ASN A 358 21.88 -13.91 29.80
N GLU A 359 21.28 -13.08 30.63
CA GLU A 359 21.62 -11.67 30.72
C GLU A 359 23.07 -11.42 31.18
N LYS A 360 23.55 -12.19 32.13
CA LYS A 360 24.92 -12.08 32.64
C LYS A 360 25.94 -12.50 31.57
N GLU A 361 25.72 -13.67 30.96
CA GLU A 361 26.58 -14.17 29.88
C GLU A 361 26.61 -13.18 28.69
N ARG A 362 25.47 -12.56 28.38
CA ARG A 362 25.37 -11.58 27.32
C ARG A 362 26.19 -10.35 27.61
N GLN A 363 26.09 -9.77 28.81
CA GLN A 363 26.85 -8.58 29.20
C GLN A 363 28.38 -8.81 29.14
N ASP A 364 28.85 -9.99 29.46
CA ASP A 364 30.28 -10.34 29.45
C ASP A 364 30.75 -10.74 28.03
N SER A 365 29.84 -11.02 27.08
CA SER A 365 30.20 -11.58 25.78
C SER A 365 30.84 -10.56 24.83
N GLU A 366 31.85 -11.00 24.10
CA GLU A 366 32.53 -10.19 23.07
C GLU A 366 31.56 -9.83 21.92
N ALA A 367 30.60 -10.70 21.61
CA ALA A 367 29.59 -10.44 20.62
C ALA A 367 28.70 -9.25 21.04
N ASN A 368 28.31 -9.16 22.32
CA ASN A 368 27.52 -8.04 22.82
C ASN A 368 28.27 -6.71 22.77
N LYS A 369 29.55 -6.72 23.09
CA LYS A 369 30.37 -5.51 22.99
C LYS A 369 30.43 -4.95 21.57
N VAL A 370 30.44 -5.80 20.54
CA VAL A 370 30.32 -5.36 19.14
C VAL A 370 28.95 -4.80 18.86
N VAL A 371 27.89 -5.42 19.38
CA VAL A 371 26.50 -4.92 19.23
C VAL A 371 26.38 -3.53 19.85
N GLU A 372 26.86 -3.31 21.07
CA GLU A 372 26.84 -2.01 21.75
C GLU A 372 27.58 -0.93 20.96
N LEU A 373 28.74 -1.22 20.42
CA LEU A 373 29.49 -0.28 19.57
C LEU A 373 28.72 0.08 18.30
N LEU A 374 28.04 -0.90 17.66
CA LEU A 374 27.20 -0.65 16.50
C LEU A 374 25.95 0.16 16.87
N ASP A 375 25.35 -0.10 18.04
CA ASP A 375 24.17 0.62 18.51
C ASP A 375 24.43 2.11 18.69
N VAL A 376 25.62 2.51 19.12
CA VAL A 376 26.04 3.92 19.19
C VAL A 376 25.91 4.61 17.82
N LEU A 377 26.34 3.94 16.72
CA LEU A 377 26.18 4.49 15.38
C LEU A 377 24.72 4.54 14.94
N PHE A 378 23.94 3.50 15.24
CA PHE A 378 22.52 3.48 14.91
C PHE A 378 21.73 4.60 15.63
N GLU A 379 22.06 4.88 16.89
CA GLU A 379 21.44 5.96 17.66
C GLU A 379 21.80 7.33 17.05
N LYS A 380 23.06 7.55 16.66
CA LYS A 380 23.48 8.78 15.98
C LYS A 380 22.72 8.97 14.66
N GLU A 381 22.65 7.96 13.81
CA GLU A 381 21.92 8.01 12.54
C GLU A 381 20.41 8.25 12.76
N ALA A 382 19.82 7.66 13.80
CA ALA A 382 18.43 7.92 14.16
C ALA A 382 18.23 9.40 14.56
N SER A 383 19.17 9.97 15.32
CA SER A 383 19.11 11.37 15.73
C SER A 383 19.17 12.35 14.54
N PHE A 384 19.89 12.01 13.47
CA PHE A 384 19.94 12.84 12.25
C PHE A 384 18.57 12.91 11.57
N LYS A 385 17.83 11.80 11.54
CA LYS A 385 16.47 11.76 11.01
C LYS A 385 15.49 12.55 11.87
N GLU A 386 15.58 12.43 13.20
CA GLU A 386 14.74 13.19 14.12
C GLU A 386 14.98 14.71 13.98
N LYS A 387 16.23 15.12 13.82
CA LYS A 387 16.63 16.52 13.61
C LYS A 387 16.36 16.99 12.17
N LYS A 388 15.96 16.12 11.25
CA LYS A 388 15.72 16.39 9.82
C LYS A 388 16.91 17.09 9.14
N LEU A 389 18.14 16.60 9.41
CA LEU A 389 19.35 17.16 8.83
C LEU A 389 19.36 17.00 7.30
N SER A 390 19.92 17.99 6.60
CA SER A 390 20.19 17.90 5.16
C SER A 390 21.28 16.88 4.85
N LYS A 391 21.40 16.46 3.59
CA LYS A 391 22.45 15.51 3.15
C LYS A 391 23.85 16.03 3.46
N GLU A 392 24.10 17.32 3.30
CA GLU A 392 25.37 17.98 3.59
C GLU A 392 25.65 18.02 5.09
N GLU A 393 24.65 18.30 5.92
CA GLU A 393 24.76 18.28 7.37
C GLU A 393 25.04 16.85 7.89
N ILE A 394 24.41 15.83 7.31
CA ILE A 394 24.67 14.42 7.66
C ILE A 394 26.13 14.06 7.38
N VAL A 395 26.67 14.41 6.21
CA VAL A 395 28.08 14.14 5.89
C VAL A 395 29.02 14.86 6.88
N LYS A 396 28.69 16.10 7.23
CA LYS A 396 29.47 16.87 8.22
C LYS A 396 29.45 16.20 9.60
N GLU A 397 28.27 15.75 10.08
CA GLU A 397 28.14 15.05 11.36
C GLU A 397 28.88 13.71 11.36
N ARG A 398 28.82 12.95 10.25
CA ARG A 398 29.57 11.70 10.07
C ARG A 398 31.09 11.92 10.02
N SER A 399 31.54 13.11 9.62
CA SER A 399 32.94 13.51 9.61
C SER A 399 33.41 14.07 10.96
N SER A 400 32.52 14.22 11.95
CA SER A 400 32.90 14.69 13.28
C SER A 400 33.84 13.71 13.97
N LYS A 401 34.72 14.25 14.84
CA LYS A 401 35.66 13.42 15.60
C LYS A 401 34.92 12.32 16.38
N GLU A 402 33.85 12.67 17.03
CA GLU A 402 33.05 11.72 17.84
C GLU A 402 32.46 10.57 17.01
N TYR A 403 32.02 10.85 15.79
CA TYR A 403 31.49 9.82 14.90
C TYR A 403 32.62 8.91 14.38
N ILE A 404 33.72 9.50 13.96
CA ILE A 404 34.89 8.76 13.46
C ILE A 404 35.54 7.91 14.58
N ASP A 405 35.61 8.41 15.81
CA ASP A 405 36.08 7.64 16.96
C ASP A 405 35.18 6.40 17.20
N ALA A 406 33.85 6.53 17.06
CA ALA A 406 32.93 5.39 17.17
C ALA A 406 33.15 4.36 16.03
N VAL A 407 33.38 4.83 14.80
CA VAL A 407 33.73 3.95 13.67
C VAL A 407 35.03 3.19 13.94
N ASN A 408 36.07 3.91 14.39
CA ASN A 408 37.38 3.33 14.69
C ASN A 408 37.30 2.30 15.81
N ALA A 409 36.49 2.56 16.86
CA ALA A 409 36.30 1.61 17.95
C ALA A 409 35.75 0.26 17.46
N ILE A 410 34.83 0.28 16.47
CA ILE A 410 34.32 -0.95 15.85
C ILE A 410 35.42 -1.64 15.04
N LYS A 411 36.15 -0.89 14.19
CA LYS A 411 37.23 -1.44 13.37
C LYS A 411 38.30 -2.11 14.27
N GLU A 412 38.77 -1.41 15.30
CA GLU A 412 39.74 -1.93 16.26
C GLU A 412 39.23 -3.17 17.00
N LYS A 413 37.93 -3.16 17.40
CA LYS A 413 37.34 -4.32 18.08
C LYS A 413 37.29 -5.54 17.18
N ILE A 414 36.92 -5.38 15.92
CA ILE A 414 36.90 -6.47 14.93
C ILE A 414 38.32 -6.99 14.65
N GLU A 415 39.31 -6.11 14.51
CA GLU A 415 40.71 -6.49 14.33
C GLU A 415 41.27 -7.23 15.54
N TRP A 416 40.93 -6.79 16.75
CA TRP A 416 41.34 -7.46 17.98
C TRP A 416 40.73 -8.86 18.06
N LEU A 417 39.40 -8.99 17.80
CA LEU A 417 38.69 -10.27 17.79
C LEU A 417 39.30 -11.24 16.77
N ASP A 418 39.70 -10.76 15.62
CA ASP A 418 40.27 -11.60 14.57
C ASP A 418 41.55 -12.34 15.01
N LYS A 419 42.30 -11.74 15.92
CA LYS A 419 43.54 -12.28 16.47
C LYS A 419 43.32 -13.24 17.65
N GLN A 420 42.08 -13.38 18.16
CA GLN A 420 41.75 -14.23 19.29
C GLN A 420 41.34 -15.65 18.85
N GLU A 421 41.42 -16.60 19.77
CA GLU A 421 40.72 -17.87 19.63
C GLU A 421 39.24 -17.63 19.89
N LEU A 422 38.38 -17.90 18.90
CA LEU A 422 36.96 -17.67 18.94
C LEU A 422 36.18 -18.95 18.70
N ASP A 423 35.02 -19.07 19.31
CA ASP A 423 34.06 -20.09 18.92
C ASP A 423 33.61 -19.94 17.46
N GLU A 424 33.06 -21.00 16.89
CA GLU A 424 32.72 -21.06 15.46
C GLU A 424 31.75 -19.96 15.02
N GLN A 425 30.75 -19.63 15.87
CA GLN A 425 29.71 -18.65 15.53
C GLN A 425 30.27 -17.23 15.53
N LEU A 426 31.04 -16.88 16.56
CA LEU A 426 31.69 -15.56 16.65
C LEU A 426 32.74 -15.40 15.54
N ARG A 427 33.51 -16.45 15.23
CA ARG A 427 34.45 -16.46 14.10
C ARG A 427 33.72 -16.17 12.77
N LYS A 428 32.57 -16.78 12.54
CA LYS A 428 31.74 -16.49 11.34
C LYS A 428 31.28 -15.05 11.30
N ALA A 429 30.86 -14.47 12.42
CA ALA A 429 30.43 -13.08 12.50
C ALA A 429 31.58 -12.10 12.22
N VAL A 430 32.76 -12.33 12.82
CA VAL A 430 33.95 -11.53 12.58
C VAL A 430 34.39 -11.62 11.13
N ASN A 431 34.45 -12.83 10.56
CA ASN A 431 34.80 -13.03 9.14
C ASN A 431 33.84 -12.33 8.20
N TYR A 432 32.52 -12.33 8.51
CA TYR A 432 31.52 -11.60 7.72
C TYR A 432 31.84 -10.11 7.68
N TYR A 433 32.16 -9.53 8.84
CA TYR A 433 32.50 -8.12 8.95
C TYR A 433 33.78 -7.78 8.20
N LYS A 434 34.84 -8.57 8.40
CA LYS A 434 36.13 -8.42 7.70
C LYS A 434 36.00 -8.50 6.19
N ASN A 435 35.25 -9.49 5.70
CA ASN A 435 35.02 -9.67 4.27
C ASN A 435 34.24 -8.50 3.64
N GLY A 436 33.47 -7.76 4.42
CA GLY A 436 32.84 -6.53 3.99
C GLY A 436 33.83 -5.36 3.91
N GLY A 437 34.75 -5.28 4.84
CA GLY A 437 35.83 -4.27 4.86
C GLY A 437 35.27 -2.83 4.77
N GLU A 438 35.92 -2.03 3.92
CA GLU A 438 35.55 -0.62 3.75
C GLU A 438 34.16 -0.42 3.16
N ARG A 439 33.57 -1.43 2.52
CA ARG A 439 32.19 -1.37 1.99
C ARG A 439 31.11 -1.17 3.08
N PHE A 440 31.43 -1.42 4.35
CA PHE A 440 30.54 -1.06 5.45
C PHE A 440 30.53 0.43 5.78
N TRP A 441 31.48 1.19 5.25
CA TRP A 441 31.73 2.59 5.59
C TRP A 441 31.53 3.55 4.41
N THR A 442 31.13 3.06 3.25
CA THR A 442 30.87 3.87 2.05
C THR A 442 29.87 4.99 2.31
N TYR A 443 28.84 4.74 3.13
CA TYR A 443 27.80 5.70 3.49
C TYR A 443 28.35 6.96 4.19
N LEU A 444 29.53 6.92 4.78
CA LEU A 444 30.12 8.07 5.48
C LEU A 444 30.28 9.30 4.58
N ASN A 445 30.53 9.06 3.29
CA ASN A 445 30.80 10.09 2.30
C ASN A 445 29.55 10.52 1.50
N ASP A 446 28.41 9.91 1.73
CA ASP A 446 27.18 10.15 0.99
C ASP A 446 26.00 10.35 1.94
N GLY A 447 25.56 11.59 2.12
CA GLY A 447 24.43 11.93 3.00
C GLY A 447 23.07 11.38 2.55
N ALA A 448 22.95 10.91 1.31
CA ALA A 448 21.77 10.21 0.82
C ALA A 448 21.79 8.73 1.20
N SER A 449 22.99 8.15 1.40
CA SER A 449 23.14 6.73 1.73
C SER A 449 22.90 6.47 3.22
N GLU A 450 22.09 5.46 3.50
CA GLU A 450 21.88 4.94 4.85
C GLU A 450 22.88 3.79 5.12
N MET A 451 23.25 3.60 6.39
CA MET A 451 24.11 2.48 6.80
C MET A 451 23.45 1.09 6.65
N HIS A 452 22.22 1.04 6.16
CA HIS A 452 21.43 -0.18 6.08
C HIS A 452 20.59 -0.27 4.79
N ASN A 453 20.18 -1.50 4.42
CA ASN A 453 19.39 -1.80 3.25
C ASN A 453 17.87 -1.92 3.56
N ASN A 454 17.38 -1.23 4.60
CA ASN A 454 16.00 -1.39 5.05
C ASN A 454 14.97 -0.96 4.01
N ALA A 455 15.30 -0.05 3.10
CA ALA A 455 14.42 0.38 2.03
C ALA A 455 14.06 -0.81 1.11
N ALA A 456 15.07 -1.50 0.55
CA ALA A 456 14.84 -2.68 -0.27
C ALA A 456 14.24 -3.84 0.55
N GLU A 457 14.69 -4.06 1.79
CA GLU A 457 14.15 -5.13 2.63
C GLU A 457 12.64 -4.98 2.90
N ARG A 458 12.13 -3.76 3.15
CA ARG A 458 10.69 -3.53 3.34
C ARG A 458 9.89 -3.93 2.11
N VAL A 459 10.39 -3.60 0.93
CA VAL A 459 9.73 -3.94 -0.34
C VAL A 459 9.83 -5.45 -0.61
N ALA A 460 10.98 -6.06 -0.36
CA ALA A 460 11.18 -7.51 -0.44
C ALA A 460 10.25 -8.29 0.51
N LYS A 461 10.08 -7.81 1.75
CA LYS A 461 9.12 -8.36 2.73
C LYS A 461 7.68 -8.22 2.26
N SER A 462 7.32 -7.08 1.65
CA SER A 462 6.01 -6.87 1.02
C SER A 462 5.75 -7.93 -0.05
N PHE A 463 6.69 -8.14 -0.98
CA PHE A 463 6.59 -9.19 -2.00
C PHE A 463 6.50 -10.59 -1.39
N ALA A 464 7.34 -10.90 -0.40
CA ALA A 464 7.32 -12.20 0.28
C ALA A 464 5.97 -12.50 0.96
N THR A 465 5.29 -11.46 1.46
CA THR A 465 3.93 -11.56 2.03
C THR A 465 2.90 -11.75 0.93
N LEU A 466 2.93 -10.93 -0.13
CA LEU A 466 2.06 -11.04 -1.29
C LEU A 466 2.17 -12.41 -1.98
N ARG A 467 3.39 -12.93 -2.10
CA ARG A 467 3.65 -14.26 -2.69
C ARG A 467 2.86 -15.38 -1.99
N LYS A 468 2.56 -15.27 -0.70
CA LYS A 468 1.73 -16.24 0.02
C LYS A 468 0.32 -16.35 -0.56
N SER A 469 -0.18 -15.32 -1.25
CA SER A 469 -1.49 -15.32 -1.90
C SER A 469 -1.55 -16.13 -3.20
N PHE A 470 -0.43 -16.31 -3.90
CA PHE A 470 -0.35 -17.07 -5.17
C PHE A 470 0.66 -18.22 -5.16
N LEU A 471 1.52 -18.32 -4.16
CA LEU A 471 2.49 -19.39 -3.86
C LEU A 471 3.60 -19.58 -4.91
N PHE A 472 3.29 -19.55 -6.20
CA PHE A 472 4.21 -19.76 -7.31
C PHE A 472 3.73 -19.08 -8.58
N CYS A 473 4.65 -18.86 -9.52
CA CYS A 473 4.36 -18.59 -10.92
C CYS A 473 4.48 -19.89 -11.73
N ARG A 474 3.65 -20.04 -12.77
CA ARG A 474 3.64 -21.27 -13.55
C ARG A 474 4.82 -21.33 -14.53
N THR A 475 5.08 -20.23 -15.23
CA THR A 475 6.07 -20.12 -16.30
C THR A 475 7.00 -18.92 -16.06
N ARG A 476 8.16 -18.92 -16.74
CA ARG A 476 9.08 -17.76 -16.78
C ARG A 476 8.36 -16.50 -17.26
N LYS A 477 7.51 -16.63 -18.29
CA LYS A 477 6.69 -15.52 -18.80
C LYS A 477 5.81 -14.93 -17.70
N SER A 478 5.06 -15.76 -16.97
CA SER A 478 4.18 -15.27 -15.89
C SER A 478 4.95 -14.63 -14.72
N SER A 479 6.21 -15.00 -14.53
CA SER A 479 7.09 -14.40 -13.53
C SER A 479 7.56 -13.00 -13.94
N LYS A 480 7.89 -12.81 -15.23
CA LYS A 480 8.19 -11.50 -15.80
C LYS A 480 6.98 -10.58 -15.77
N GLU A 481 5.81 -11.08 -16.19
CA GLU A 481 4.54 -10.34 -16.08
C GLU A 481 4.22 -9.94 -14.63
N CYS A 482 4.52 -10.79 -13.66
CA CYS A 482 4.42 -10.47 -12.23
C CYS A 482 5.38 -9.34 -11.85
N ALA A 483 6.63 -9.37 -12.33
CA ALA A 483 7.61 -8.31 -12.10
C ALA A 483 7.13 -6.96 -12.67
N THR A 484 6.64 -6.95 -13.92
CA THR A 484 6.05 -5.77 -14.56
C THR A 484 4.95 -5.14 -13.71
N LEU A 485 3.93 -5.94 -13.34
CA LEU A 485 2.79 -5.44 -12.57
C LEU A 485 3.18 -5.02 -11.15
N MET A 486 4.10 -5.74 -10.51
CA MET A 486 4.66 -5.34 -9.21
C MET A 486 5.40 -4.01 -9.28
N THR A 487 6.21 -3.79 -10.31
CA THR A 487 6.95 -2.54 -10.51
C THR A 487 6.01 -1.35 -10.55
N LEU A 488 4.96 -1.41 -11.38
CA LEU A 488 4.02 -0.31 -11.51
C LEU A 488 3.24 -0.06 -10.23
N VAL A 489 2.69 -1.13 -9.62
CA VAL A 489 1.91 -1.02 -8.37
C VAL A 489 2.77 -0.47 -7.24
N LYS A 490 3.98 -1.00 -7.03
CA LYS A 490 4.82 -0.61 -5.88
C LYS A 490 5.50 0.74 -6.07
N SER A 491 5.76 1.15 -7.31
CA SER A 491 6.24 2.51 -7.60
C SER A 491 5.11 3.54 -7.41
N ALA A 492 3.88 3.24 -7.82
CA ALA A 492 2.74 4.10 -7.54
C ALA A 492 2.51 4.28 -6.04
N GLU A 493 2.51 3.17 -5.25
CA GLU A 493 2.41 3.22 -3.79
C GLU A 493 3.54 4.07 -3.16
N ALA A 494 4.77 3.94 -3.66
CA ALA A 494 5.92 4.69 -3.17
C ALA A 494 5.81 6.20 -3.49
N CYS A 495 5.18 6.56 -4.61
CA CYS A 495 4.86 7.94 -4.98
C CYS A 495 3.55 8.45 -4.33
N GLU A 496 2.97 7.69 -3.39
CA GLU A 496 1.72 8.03 -2.71
C GLU A 496 0.54 8.23 -3.67
N ILE A 497 0.46 7.40 -4.70
CA ILE A 497 -0.59 7.41 -5.72
C ILE A 497 -1.44 6.16 -5.57
N TYR A 498 -2.76 6.29 -5.80
CA TYR A 498 -3.67 5.15 -5.87
C TYR A 498 -3.29 4.22 -7.04
N PRO A 499 -2.85 2.97 -6.80
CA PRO A 499 -2.32 2.11 -7.86
C PRO A 499 -3.35 1.76 -8.94
N ASP A 500 -4.62 1.61 -8.59
CA ASP A 500 -5.69 1.32 -9.53
C ASP A 500 -5.95 2.51 -10.46
N MET A 501 -6.00 3.74 -9.95
CA MET A 501 -6.14 4.95 -10.77
C MET A 501 -4.95 5.13 -11.72
N TYR A 502 -3.74 4.93 -11.21
CA TYR A 502 -2.52 5.01 -12.01
C TYR A 502 -2.49 3.98 -13.15
N ILE A 503 -2.81 2.73 -12.84
CA ILE A 503 -2.80 1.66 -13.86
C ILE A 503 -3.92 1.86 -14.89
N GLU A 504 -5.11 2.28 -14.46
CA GLU A 504 -6.20 2.64 -15.38
C GLU A 504 -5.77 3.74 -16.35
N TRP A 505 -5.16 4.80 -15.82
CA TRP A 505 -4.62 5.88 -16.64
C TRP A 505 -3.57 5.38 -17.63
N CYS A 506 -2.57 4.61 -17.18
CA CYS A 506 -1.54 4.05 -18.05
C CYS A 506 -2.14 3.20 -19.18
N LEU A 507 -3.12 2.34 -18.89
CA LEU A 507 -3.79 1.50 -19.89
C LEU A 507 -4.52 2.32 -20.95
N ASN A 508 -5.19 3.41 -20.55
CA ASN A 508 -5.89 4.29 -21.46
C ASN A 508 -4.92 5.11 -22.34
N GLU A 509 -3.90 5.71 -21.72
CA GLU A 509 -2.93 6.55 -22.42
C GLU A 509 -2.06 5.75 -23.41
N LEU A 510 -1.68 4.52 -23.08
CA LEU A 510 -0.99 3.63 -24.01
C LEU A 510 -1.86 3.26 -25.21
N LYS A 511 -3.18 3.11 -25.00
CA LYS A 511 -4.13 2.88 -26.10
C LYS A 511 -4.20 4.08 -27.04
N GLU A 512 -4.09 5.29 -26.52
CA GLU A 512 -4.04 6.54 -27.30
C GLU A 512 -2.66 6.80 -27.92
N GLY A 513 -1.66 5.95 -27.68
CA GLY A 513 -0.35 5.98 -28.32
C GLY A 513 0.73 6.76 -27.57
N LYS A 514 0.52 7.11 -26.28
CA LYS A 514 1.58 7.70 -25.45
C LYS A 514 2.72 6.71 -25.21
N LYS A 515 3.91 7.24 -24.96
CA LYS A 515 5.11 6.46 -24.67
C LYS A 515 5.23 6.20 -23.18
N GLY A 516 5.89 5.11 -22.81
CA GLY A 516 6.10 4.73 -21.42
C GLY A 516 6.79 5.79 -20.55
N GLU A 517 7.72 6.55 -21.14
CA GLU A 517 8.43 7.67 -20.46
C GLU A 517 7.49 8.78 -19.97
N GLU A 518 6.37 9.00 -20.66
CA GLU A 518 5.38 10.01 -20.30
C GLU A 518 4.46 9.56 -19.16
N LEU A 519 4.52 8.25 -18.84
CA LEU A 519 3.60 7.59 -17.92
C LEU A 519 4.26 7.17 -16.59
N LEU A 520 5.40 7.75 -16.26
CA LEU A 520 6.07 7.46 -14.99
C LEU A 520 5.25 7.97 -13.79
N PRO A 521 5.25 7.27 -12.63
CA PRO A 521 4.35 7.61 -11.52
C PRO A 521 4.64 8.96 -10.84
N TRP A 522 5.82 9.52 -11.07
CA TRP A 522 6.18 10.87 -10.60
C TRP A 522 5.97 11.98 -11.65
N SER A 523 5.32 11.67 -12.78
CA SER A 523 4.97 12.68 -13.78
C SER A 523 3.92 13.66 -13.23
N GLU A 524 3.91 14.88 -13.77
CA GLU A 524 2.96 15.92 -13.38
C GLU A 524 1.50 15.45 -13.53
N ALA A 525 1.20 14.69 -14.58
CA ALA A 525 -0.12 14.14 -14.82
C ALA A 525 -0.62 13.22 -13.70
N CYS A 526 0.29 12.57 -12.95
CA CYS A 526 -0.05 11.69 -11.86
C CYS A 526 -0.38 12.41 -10.53
N GLN A 527 -0.15 13.72 -10.44
CA GLN A 527 -0.42 14.48 -9.20
C GLN A 527 -1.90 14.45 -8.80
N SER A 528 -2.81 14.35 -9.79
CA SER A 528 -4.26 14.22 -9.55
C SER A 528 -4.67 12.89 -8.92
N PHE A 529 -3.78 11.90 -8.89
CA PHE A 529 -4.02 10.57 -8.30
C PHE A 529 -3.38 10.41 -6.92
N ARG A 530 -2.83 11.48 -6.35
CA ARG A 530 -2.21 11.41 -5.02
C ARG A 530 -3.22 11.11 -3.93
N ILE A 531 -2.78 10.32 -2.97
CA ILE A 531 -3.52 10.03 -1.74
C ILE A 531 -3.46 11.30 -0.88
N GLU A 532 -4.60 11.91 -0.62
CA GLU A 532 -4.71 13.01 0.32
C GLU A 532 -4.42 12.49 1.75
N LYS A 533 -3.47 13.12 2.43
CA LYS A 533 -3.05 12.77 3.81
C LYS A 533 -3.80 13.60 4.83
#